data_1771a8dc01da481ec27a1c51f6a2c0d6
#
_entry.id   1771a8dc01da481ec27a1c51f6a2c0d6
#
_cell.length_a   1.000
_cell.length_b   1.000
_cell.length_c   1.000
_cell.angle_alpha   90.00
_cell.angle_beta   90.00
_cell.angle_gamma   90.00
#
_symmetry.space_group_name_H-M   'P 1'
#
loop_
_entity.id
_entity.type
_entity.pdbx_description
1 polymer ?
#
loop_
_entity_poly.entity_id
_entity_poly.type
_entity_poly.pdbx_seq_one_letter_code
_entity_poly.pdbx_strand_id
1 'polypeptide(L)'
;MKLSKLFLLLALPLAFAACEPTETPDTPQADPVLTLTSESSLKFTPEGGNGTITYTLENAVKGTELTATTEAEWITDITVGENITFVVAANEATEERKDRILVTYGEQNFNVFITQEGVEPVVNFEAESFEGVYYGTQYSPNYNIAIYLSDKGFTEQGYVNAGATYYTLDLFFDNEPTIDAEGFMAVPVGTYTFDGTDSYGDMTIGYAYSSYFVVNSDATAYEAQEYYESAELVVTENGITFTAYVAGVRHNVTYNGEAKFFVGVPYEFEDVDVVTPIMAVDYYANMYTEAFNYNIYLMDKGSDADGYLLGDGYVFSLDLYGVESPVDAEGYITIPAGTYTWDVNDDCTYGDVGREYSFACKVSPDATYYEWYETYEDVTVVVTENSIYMEATISGSNFTATFEGEPKFYVGAETYAASKSHKALLAKKSLVVF
;
A
#
# COMPACT_ATOMS: atom_id res chain seq x y z
N MET A 1 -33.43 -76.84 1.78
CA MET A 1 -34.17 -78.05 1.44
C MET A 1 -33.45 -78.77 0.29
N LYS A 2 -32.75 -79.78 0.63
CA LYS A 2 -32.95 -81.19 0.19
C LYS A 2 -32.81 -81.43 -1.33
N LEU A 3 -31.79 -82.06 -1.66
CA LEU A 3 -31.52 -83.50 -2.00
C LEU A 3 -31.61 -83.69 -3.53
N SER A 4 -30.88 -84.49 -4.22
CA SER A 4 -30.12 -85.71 -3.94
C SER A 4 -29.66 -86.27 -5.29
N LYS A 5 -28.42 -86.80 -5.30
CA LYS A 5 -27.97 -88.04 -5.92
C LYS A 5 -28.57 -88.53 -7.28
N LEU A 6 -27.68 -88.84 -8.24
CA LEU A 6 -27.57 -90.32 -8.54
C LEU A 6 -26.34 -90.63 -9.40
N PHE A 7 -25.58 -91.64 -8.98
CA PHE A 7 -24.55 -92.43 -9.67
C PHE A 7 -25.07 -93.13 -10.89
N LEU A 8 -24.26 -93.25 -11.93
CA LEU A 8 -24.21 -94.52 -12.69
C LEU A 8 -22.81 -94.72 -13.28
N LEU A 9 -22.18 -95.82 -12.78
CA LEU A 9 -20.98 -96.46 -13.35
C LEU A 9 -21.38 -97.24 -14.60
N LEU A 10 -20.61 -97.25 -15.65
CA LEU A 10 -20.43 -98.43 -16.50
C LEU A 10 -19.03 -98.43 -17.17
N ALA A 11 -18.49 -99.62 -17.21
CA ALA A 11 -17.12 -100.00 -17.46
C ALA A 11 -16.76 -100.17 -18.96
N LEU A 12 -15.48 -99.95 -19.20
CA LEU A 12 -14.46 -100.38 -20.19
C LEU A 12 -14.86 -101.27 -21.36
N PRO A 13 -14.17 -101.15 -22.55
CA PRO A 13 -12.87 -101.86 -22.67
C PRO A 13 -11.74 -101.10 -23.37
N LEU A 14 -10.50 -101.54 -23.06
CA LEU A 14 -9.24 -101.20 -23.62
C LEU A 14 -9.16 -101.47 -25.13
N ALA A 15 -8.54 -100.47 -25.88
CA ALA A 15 -7.87 -100.75 -27.14
C ALA A 15 -6.59 -99.98 -27.18
N PHE A 16 -5.44 -100.65 -27.27
CA PHE A 16 -4.17 -100.07 -27.53
C PHE A 16 -4.08 -99.57 -28.97
N ALA A 17 -3.70 -98.29 -29.17
CA ALA A 17 -3.18 -97.80 -30.46
C ALA A 17 -2.07 -96.81 -30.22
N ALA A 18 -1.03 -97.00 -30.93
CA ALA A 18 0.27 -96.38 -31.10
C ALA A 18 0.47 -94.89 -30.67
N CYS A 19 1.60 -94.63 -30.07
CA CYS A 19 2.19 -93.32 -29.87
C CYS A 19 2.47 -92.61 -31.23
N GLU A 20 1.83 -91.44 -31.41
CA GLU A 20 2.46 -90.30 -32.10
C GLU A 20 2.73 -89.24 -31.06
N PRO A 21 3.85 -88.48 -31.14
CA PRO A 21 4.13 -87.40 -30.20
C PRO A 21 3.11 -86.30 -30.45
N THR A 22 2.14 -86.16 -29.52
CA THR A 22 1.24 -85.02 -29.43
C THR A 22 2.05 -83.76 -29.14
N GLU A 23 2.10 -82.88 -30.13
CA GLU A 23 2.52 -81.51 -29.86
C GLU A 23 1.64 -81.02 -28.70
N THR A 24 2.29 -80.57 -27.62
CA THR A 24 1.61 -79.89 -26.54
C THR A 24 0.93 -78.68 -27.13
N PRO A 25 -0.40 -78.50 -26.89
CA PRO A 25 -1.03 -77.26 -27.33
C PRO A 25 -0.26 -76.07 -26.72
N ASP A 26 0.22 -75.19 -27.56
CA ASP A 26 0.74 -73.89 -27.09
C ASP A 26 -0.30 -73.31 -26.15
N THR A 27 0.07 -73.15 -24.91
CA THR A 27 -0.78 -72.40 -23.93
C THR A 27 -0.92 -71.03 -24.52
N PRO A 28 -2.13 -70.50 -24.76
CA PRO A 28 -2.27 -69.18 -25.31
C PRO A 28 -1.44 -68.22 -24.46
N GLN A 29 -0.47 -67.55 -25.05
CA GLN A 29 0.31 -66.53 -24.38
C GLN A 29 -0.70 -65.46 -23.92
N ALA A 30 -0.69 -65.12 -22.65
CA ALA A 30 -1.54 -64.03 -22.12
C ALA A 30 -1.23 -62.72 -22.86
N ASP A 31 -2.24 -61.93 -23.11
CA ASP A 31 -2.09 -60.63 -23.77
C ASP A 31 -1.11 -59.74 -22.99
N PRO A 32 -0.26 -58.94 -23.66
CA PRO A 32 0.63 -58.01 -23.00
C PRO A 32 -0.19 -56.97 -22.20
N VAL A 33 0.34 -56.57 -21.07
CA VAL A 33 -0.26 -55.51 -20.24
C VAL A 33 0.80 -54.44 -19.95
N LEU A 34 0.60 -53.24 -20.51
CA LEU A 34 1.43 -52.07 -20.29
C LEU A 34 0.72 -51.16 -19.28
N THR A 35 1.36 -50.90 -18.14
CA THR A 35 0.78 -50.07 -17.08
C THR A 35 1.76 -48.98 -16.63
N LEU A 36 1.30 -47.70 -16.61
CA LEU A 36 2.03 -46.60 -16.02
C LEU A 36 2.06 -46.74 -14.50
N THR A 37 3.21 -46.60 -13.88
CA THR A 37 3.40 -46.70 -12.39
C THR A 37 3.90 -45.41 -11.77
N SER A 38 4.38 -44.45 -12.56
CA SER A 38 4.65 -43.09 -12.10
C SER A 38 3.42 -42.18 -12.26
N GLU A 39 3.55 -40.92 -11.86
CA GLU A 39 2.54 -39.89 -12.12
C GLU A 39 2.32 -39.72 -13.65
N SER A 40 1.08 -39.47 -14.02
CA SER A 40 0.69 -39.19 -15.42
C SER A 40 0.92 -37.75 -15.83
N SER A 41 1.33 -36.89 -14.91
CA SER A 41 1.67 -35.49 -15.14
C SER A 41 2.89 -35.10 -14.31
N LEU A 42 3.93 -34.62 -14.97
CA LEU A 42 5.20 -34.18 -14.35
C LEU A 42 5.37 -32.68 -14.57
N LYS A 43 5.79 -31.98 -13.51
CA LYS A 43 6.06 -30.54 -13.54
C LYS A 43 7.54 -30.27 -13.42
N PHE A 44 8.02 -29.30 -14.18
CA PHE A 44 9.40 -28.84 -14.20
C PHE A 44 9.45 -27.32 -13.98
N THR A 45 10.49 -26.88 -13.29
CA THR A 45 10.86 -25.47 -13.19
C THR A 45 11.40 -24.96 -14.54
N PRO A 46 11.58 -23.65 -14.72
CA PRO A 46 12.13 -23.09 -15.97
C PRO A 46 13.48 -23.69 -16.36
N GLU A 47 14.32 -24.07 -15.40
CA GLU A 47 15.64 -24.64 -15.68
C GLU A 47 15.58 -26.02 -16.33
N GLY A 48 14.42 -26.68 -16.26
CA GLY A 48 14.25 -28.01 -16.78
C GLY A 48 14.94 -29.09 -15.93
N GLY A 49 15.47 -30.11 -16.58
CA GLY A 49 16.20 -31.20 -15.90
C GLY A 49 15.82 -32.59 -16.37
N ASN A 50 16.27 -33.61 -15.65
CA ASN A 50 16.02 -35.00 -15.99
C ASN A 50 14.65 -35.45 -15.47
N GLY A 51 13.91 -36.15 -16.32
CA GLY A 51 12.64 -36.79 -16.00
C GLY A 51 12.74 -38.31 -16.05
N THR A 52 11.85 -38.98 -15.30
CA THR A 52 11.76 -40.44 -15.29
C THR A 52 10.29 -40.86 -15.26
N ILE A 53 9.92 -41.78 -16.14
CA ILE A 53 8.62 -42.42 -16.16
C ILE A 53 8.82 -43.90 -15.83
N THR A 54 8.11 -44.37 -14.82
CA THR A 54 8.13 -45.78 -14.44
C THR A 54 6.89 -46.49 -14.98
N TYR A 55 7.06 -47.73 -15.41
CA TYR A 55 6.02 -48.55 -15.97
C TYR A 55 6.23 -50.02 -15.64
N THR A 56 5.20 -50.84 -15.86
CA THR A 56 5.32 -52.30 -15.89
C THR A 56 4.82 -52.83 -17.23
N LEU A 57 5.50 -53.83 -17.76
CA LEU A 57 5.10 -54.55 -18.95
C LEU A 57 5.07 -56.07 -18.65
N GLU A 58 3.87 -56.62 -18.54
CA GLU A 58 3.67 -58.03 -18.32
C GLU A 58 3.40 -58.74 -19.63
N ASN A 59 3.71 -60.04 -19.72
CA ASN A 59 3.50 -60.89 -20.91
C ASN A 59 4.07 -60.32 -22.22
N ALA A 60 5.27 -59.74 -22.14
CA ALA A 60 5.90 -59.10 -23.29
C ALA A 60 6.07 -60.11 -24.47
N VAL A 61 5.73 -59.67 -25.67
CA VAL A 61 5.77 -60.47 -26.90
C VAL A 61 7.13 -60.32 -27.56
N LYS A 62 7.78 -61.44 -27.90
CA LYS A 62 9.08 -61.41 -28.57
C LYS A 62 9.00 -60.71 -29.94
N GLY A 63 9.83 -59.71 -30.11
CA GLY A 63 9.92 -58.89 -31.33
C GLY A 63 9.03 -57.64 -31.36
N THR A 64 8.27 -57.38 -30.32
CA THR A 64 7.56 -56.11 -30.10
C THR A 64 8.39 -55.21 -29.20
N GLU A 65 8.66 -54.01 -29.63
CA GLU A 65 9.46 -53.02 -28.88
C GLU A 65 8.57 -52.00 -28.22
N LEU A 66 8.96 -51.59 -27.01
CA LEU A 66 8.33 -50.45 -26.34
C LEU A 66 9.00 -49.19 -26.88
N THR A 67 8.19 -48.23 -27.25
CA THR A 67 8.66 -46.93 -27.75
C THR A 67 8.10 -45.79 -26.88
N ALA A 68 8.86 -44.70 -26.76
CA ALA A 68 8.43 -43.47 -26.14
C ALA A 68 8.80 -42.32 -27.08
N THR A 69 7.83 -41.49 -27.42
CA THR A 69 7.98 -40.38 -28.37
C THR A 69 7.29 -39.12 -27.91
N THR A 70 7.76 -37.97 -28.36
CA THR A 70 7.15 -36.66 -28.17
C THR A 70 7.23 -35.85 -29.47
N GLU A 71 6.35 -34.87 -29.61
CA GLU A 71 6.44 -33.87 -30.69
C GLU A 71 7.19 -32.62 -30.22
N ALA A 72 7.44 -32.46 -28.92
CA ALA A 72 8.12 -31.34 -28.34
C ALA A 72 9.65 -31.38 -28.56
N GLU A 73 10.20 -30.38 -29.23
CA GLU A 73 11.66 -30.25 -29.43
C GLU A 73 12.44 -30.00 -28.12
N TRP A 74 11.76 -29.55 -27.08
CA TRP A 74 12.35 -29.25 -25.77
C TRP A 74 12.38 -30.45 -24.79
N ILE A 75 11.80 -31.60 -25.19
CA ILE A 75 11.91 -32.87 -24.48
C ILE A 75 12.84 -33.78 -25.32
N THR A 76 14.03 -34.03 -24.83
CA THR A 76 15.08 -34.70 -25.54
C THR A 76 15.61 -35.94 -24.83
N ASP A 77 16.55 -36.67 -25.43
CA ASP A 77 17.29 -37.81 -24.87
C ASP A 77 16.39 -38.89 -24.26
N ILE A 78 15.21 -39.11 -24.91
CA ILE A 78 14.28 -40.14 -24.47
C ILE A 78 14.94 -41.51 -24.64
N THR A 79 15.12 -42.20 -23.53
CA THR A 79 15.71 -43.54 -23.50
C THR A 79 14.78 -44.52 -22.83
N VAL A 80 14.48 -45.63 -23.52
CA VAL A 80 13.62 -46.69 -23.02
C VAL A 80 14.51 -47.80 -22.44
N GLY A 81 14.29 -48.16 -21.18
CA GLY A 81 14.97 -49.20 -20.45
C GLY A 81 14.09 -49.79 -19.35
N GLU A 82 14.65 -50.10 -18.18
CA GLU A 82 13.86 -50.47 -17.01
C GLU A 82 12.87 -49.36 -16.64
N ASN A 83 13.28 -48.12 -16.85
CA ASN A 83 12.43 -46.92 -16.80
C ASN A 83 12.61 -46.14 -18.10
N ILE A 84 11.73 -45.22 -18.42
CA ILE A 84 11.90 -44.26 -19.49
C ILE A 84 12.50 -43.01 -18.87
N THR A 85 13.67 -42.61 -19.34
CA THR A 85 14.33 -41.37 -18.95
C THR A 85 14.33 -40.37 -20.09
N PHE A 86 14.29 -39.09 -19.77
CA PHE A 86 14.29 -37.98 -20.75
C PHE A 86 14.88 -36.72 -20.12
N VAL A 87 15.18 -35.75 -20.96
CA VAL A 87 15.67 -34.42 -20.50
C VAL A 87 14.70 -33.36 -20.98
N VAL A 88 14.35 -32.46 -20.07
CA VAL A 88 13.58 -31.23 -20.33
C VAL A 88 14.59 -30.06 -20.43
N ALA A 89 14.68 -29.45 -21.61
CA ALA A 89 15.53 -28.27 -21.80
C ALA A 89 15.00 -27.05 -21.04
N ALA A 90 15.88 -26.07 -20.75
CA ALA A 90 15.46 -24.83 -20.11
C ALA A 90 14.37 -24.08 -20.93
N ASN A 91 13.40 -23.50 -20.23
CA ASN A 91 12.39 -22.61 -20.80
C ASN A 91 12.80 -21.17 -20.49
N GLU A 92 13.31 -20.45 -21.47
CA GLU A 92 13.73 -19.06 -21.32
C GLU A 92 12.58 -18.06 -21.55
N ALA A 93 11.40 -18.56 -21.95
CA ALA A 93 10.21 -17.75 -22.10
C ALA A 93 9.48 -17.57 -20.76
N THR A 94 8.69 -16.52 -20.64
CA THR A 94 7.86 -16.27 -19.46
C THR A 94 6.61 -17.14 -19.42
N GLU A 95 6.21 -17.70 -20.55
CA GLU A 95 5.03 -18.54 -20.66
C GLU A 95 5.33 -20.00 -20.29
N GLU A 96 4.42 -20.61 -19.57
CA GLU A 96 4.38 -22.05 -19.34
C GLU A 96 4.25 -22.80 -20.66
N ARG A 97 4.98 -23.92 -20.81
CA ARG A 97 4.82 -24.82 -21.96
C ARG A 97 4.42 -26.22 -21.53
N LYS A 98 3.64 -26.88 -22.39
CA LYS A 98 3.08 -28.20 -22.14
C LYS A 98 3.21 -29.09 -23.35
N ASP A 99 3.55 -30.35 -23.13
CA ASP A 99 3.48 -31.41 -24.11
C ASP A 99 3.36 -32.76 -23.40
N ARG A 100 3.47 -33.85 -24.14
CA ARG A 100 3.37 -35.21 -23.64
C ARG A 100 4.44 -36.11 -24.19
N ILE A 101 4.75 -37.16 -23.46
CA ILE A 101 5.44 -38.34 -23.96
C ILE A 101 4.40 -39.44 -24.17
N LEU A 102 4.27 -39.90 -25.42
CA LEU A 102 3.43 -41.05 -25.77
C LEU A 102 4.31 -42.31 -25.67
N VAL A 103 3.88 -43.22 -24.78
CA VAL A 103 4.52 -44.55 -24.62
C VAL A 103 3.63 -45.58 -25.26
N THR A 104 4.19 -46.42 -26.13
CA THR A 104 3.46 -47.38 -26.94
C THR A 104 4.11 -48.76 -26.93
N TYR A 105 3.33 -49.80 -26.76
CA TYR A 105 3.72 -51.20 -26.91
C TYR A 105 2.63 -51.97 -27.65
N GLY A 106 2.85 -52.35 -28.91
CA GLY A 106 1.83 -52.92 -29.78
C GLY A 106 0.61 -52.02 -29.93
N GLU A 107 -0.58 -52.47 -29.52
CA GLU A 107 -1.78 -51.67 -29.56
C GLU A 107 -2.03 -50.86 -28.29
N GLN A 108 -1.23 -51.11 -27.24
CA GLN A 108 -1.40 -50.43 -25.96
C GLN A 108 -0.57 -49.16 -25.89
N ASN A 109 -1.07 -48.13 -25.24
CA ASN A 109 -0.35 -46.90 -25.03
C ASN A 109 -0.87 -46.15 -23.79
N PHE A 110 -0.02 -45.25 -23.29
CA PHE A 110 -0.39 -44.21 -22.33
C PHE A 110 0.36 -42.91 -22.63
N ASN A 111 -0.15 -41.80 -22.09
CA ASN A 111 0.49 -40.48 -22.16
C ASN A 111 0.96 -40.07 -20.77
N VAL A 112 2.14 -39.44 -20.72
CA VAL A 112 2.62 -38.67 -19.57
C VAL A 112 2.76 -37.24 -20.01
N PHE A 113 2.02 -36.35 -19.34
CA PHE A 113 2.02 -34.92 -19.64
C PHE A 113 3.18 -34.24 -18.92
N ILE A 114 3.91 -33.42 -19.65
CA ILE A 114 5.01 -32.62 -19.13
C ILE A 114 4.58 -31.17 -19.16
N THR A 115 4.62 -30.52 -18.01
CA THR A 115 4.36 -29.10 -17.86
C THR A 115 5.66 -28.46 -17.38
N GLN A 116 6.12 -27.39 -18.03
CA GLN A 116 7.28 -26.63 -17.59
C GLN A 116 6.91 -25.17 -17.44
N GLU A 117 7.20 -24.62 -16.27
CA GLU A 117 6.99 -23.21 -15.94
C GLU A 117 7.86 -22.32 -16.84
N GLY A 118 7.40 -21.09 -17.05
CA GLY A 118 8.22 -20.03 -17.65
C GLY A 118 9.10 -19.34 -16.63
N VAL A 119 10.11 -18.60 -17.09
CA VAL A 119 10.91 -17.76 -16.19
C VAL A 119 10.05 -16.63 -15.63
N GLU A 120 10.24 -16.34 -14.36
CA GLU A 120 9.58 -15.18 -13.72
C GLU A 120 10.01 -13.89 -14.43
N PRO A 121 9.08 -13.07 -14.93
CA PRO A 121 9.45 -11.78 -15.49
C PRO A 121 9.97 -10.86 -14.38
N VAL A 122 11.14 -10.26 -14.59
CA VAL A 122 11.80 -9.40 -13.59
C VAL A 122 12.21 -8.08 -14.20
N VAL A 123 11.87 -6.99 -13.52
CA VAL A 123 12.41 -5.65 -13.78
C VAL A 123 13.43 -5.32 -12.68
N ASN A 124 14.65 -4.99 -13.07
CA ASN A 124 15.65 -4.43 -12.15
C ASN A 124 15.75 -2.94 -12.40
N PHE A 125 15.60 -2.16 -11.35
CA PHE A 125 15.56 -0.69 -11.38
C PHE A 125 16.52 -0.12 -10.33
N GLU A 126 17.38 0.77 -10.75
CA GLU A 126 18.24 1.54 -9.86
C GLU A 126 17.66 2.97 -9.77
N ALA A 127 17.22 3.36 -8.59
CA ALA A 127 16.73 4.71 -8.34
C ALA A 127 17.91 5.67 -8.19
N GLU A 128 17.87 6.76 -8.94
CA GLU A 128 18.86 7.85 -8.88
C GLU A 128 18.43 8.95 -7.91
N SER A 129 17.14 9.00 -7.58
CA SER A 129 16.54 9.98 -6.66
C SER A 129 15.75 9.29 -5.56
N PHE A 130 15.87 9.83 -4.36
CA PHE A 130 15.09 9.51 -3.18
C PHE A 130 14.51 10.80 -2.62
N GLU A 131 13.22 10.82 -2.38
CA GLU A 131 12.51 11.94 -1.78
C GLU A 131 11.47 11.42 -0.79
N GLY A 132 11.05 12.26 0.16
CA GLY A 132 10.08 11.87 1.16
C GLY A 132 9.22 13.02 1.64
N VAL A 133 8.05 12.68 2.19
CA VAL A 133 7.13 13.60 2.87
C VAL A 133 6.78 13.01 4.22
N TYR A 134 6.90 13.78 5.27
CA TYR A 134 6.55 13.38 6.64
C TYR A 134 5.16 13.90 7.00
N TYR A 135 4.29 12.99 7.42
CA TYR A 135 2.92 13.29 7.83
C TYR A 135 2.71 13.18 9.35
N GLY A 136 3.71 12.70 10.10
CA GLY A 136 3.57 12.48 11.53
C GLY A 136 2.46 11.47 11.83
N THR A 137 1.62 11.80 12.80
CA THR A 137 0.45 11.00 13.19
C THR A 137 -0.87 11.56 12.65
N GLN A 138 -0.83 12.39 11.61
CA GLN A 138 -2.01 13.10 11.09
C GLN A 138 -3.10 12.15 10.57
N TYR A 139 -2.71 11.02 9.97
CA TYR A 139 -3.63 10.09 9.30
C TYR A 139 -3.75 8.73 9.97
N SER A 140 -2.91 8.44 10.95
CA SER A 140 -2.92 7.18 11.69
C SER A 140 -2.38 7.36 13.10
N PRO A 141 -2.63 6.41 14.03
CA PRO A 141 -1.99 6.43 15.35
C PRO A 141 -0.46 6.28 15.29
N ASN A 142 0.06 5.68 14.21
CA ASN A 142 1.48 5.49 13.97
C ASN A 142 2.04 6.63 13.12
N TYR A 143 3.34 6.86 13.21
CA TYR A 143 4.03 7.84 12.37
C TYR A 143 4.01 7.38 10.92
N ASN A 144 3.79 8.32 10.02
CA ASN A 144 3.62 8.07 8.60
C ASN A 144 4.56 8.93 7.77
N ILE A 145 5.19 8.31 6.79
CA ILE A 145 5.97 8.97 5.74
C ILE A 145 5.61 8.38 4.38
N ALA A 146 5.52 9.22 3.36
CA ALA A 146 5.58 8.76 1.98
C ALA A 146 7.00 8.90 1.45
N ILE A 147 7.52 7.87 0.78
CA ILE A 147 8.81 7.94 0.07
C ILE A 147 8.63 7.69 -1.41
N TYR A 148 9.54 8.26 -2.20
CA TYR A 148 9.54 8.20 -3.66
C TYR A 148 10.92 7.80 -4.13
N LEU A 149 11.01 6.66 -4.82
CA LEU A 149 12.20 6.18 -5.51
C LEU A 149 12.01 6.39 -7.01
N SER A 150 12.91 7.07 -7.67
CA SER A 150 12.76 7.47 -9.07
C SER A 150 14.09 7.53 -9.80
N ASP A 151 14.06 7.42 -11.12
CA ASP A 151 15.21 7.62 -12.00
C ASP A 151 15.48 9.11 -12.31
N LYS A 152 14.53 10.02 -12.02
CA LYS A 152 14.66 11.43 -12.39
C LYS A 152 14.25 12.43 -11.30
N GLY A 153 13.72 11.95 -10.16
CA GLY A 153 13.21 12.82 -9.10
C GLY A 153 12.05 13.71 -9.54
N PHE A 154 11.87 14.82 -8.82
CA PHE A 154 10.86 15.83 -9.10
C PHE A 154 11.51 17.13 -9.60
N THR A 155 10.71 17.99 -10.21
CA THR A 155 11.13 19.36 -10.56
C THR A 155 11.30 20.21 -9.29
N GLU A 156 11.95 21.38 -9.40
CA GLU A 156 12.06 22.34 -8.28
C GLU A 156 10.70 22.79 -7.71
N GLN A 157 9.64 22.66 -8.50
CA GLN A 157 8.26 22.99 -8.08
C GLN A 157 7.51 21.79 -7.54
N GLY A 158 8.17 20.61 -7.40
CA GLY A 158 7.57 19.38 -6.87
C GLY A 158 6.71 18.60 -7.88
N TYR A 159 6.79 18.89 -9.19
CA TYR A 159 6.08 18.10 -10.21
C TYR A 159 6.91 16.91 -10.68
N VAL A 160 6.21 15.86 -11.13
CA VAL A 160 6.85 14.69 -11.74
C VAL A 160 7.59 15.05 -13.02
N ASN A 161 8.74 14.43 -13.27
CA ASN A 161 9.53 14.64 -14.47
C ASN A 161 9.01 13.78 -15.64
N ALA A 162 9.10 14.34 -16.85
CA ALA A 162 8.68 13.67 -18.08
C ALA A 162 9.46 12.38 -18.35
N GLY A 163 8.76 11.29 -18.63
CA GLY A 163 9.32 9.97 -18.89
C GLY A 163 10.04 9.37 -17.68
N ALA A 164 9.71 9.77 -16.48
CA ALA A 164 10.25 9.22 -15.25
C ALA A 164 9.44 8.02 -14.75
N THR A 165 10.13 7.14 -14.04
CA THR A 165 9.53 6.01 -13.33
C THR A 165 9.58 6.27 -11.83
N TYR A 166 8.46 6.03 -11.15
CA TYR A 166 8.32 6.23 -9.71
C TYR A 166 7.82 4.97 -9.03
N TYR A 167 8.42 4.68 -7.87
CA TYR A 167 7.92 3.75 -6.87
C TYR A 167 7.59 4.55 -5.63
N THR A 168 6.31 4.64 -5.29
CA THR A 168 5.83 5.35 -4.12
C THR A 168 5.49 4.37 -3.02
N LEU A 169 5.89 4.67 -1.79
CA LEU A 169 5.62 3.83 -0.64
C LEU A 169 5.14 4.68 0.52
N ASP A 170 4.01 4.31 1.07
CA ASP A 170 3.42 4.90 2.27
C ASP A 170 3.82 4.04 3.47
N LEU A 171 4.73 4.54 4.32
CA LEU A 171 5.38 3.78 5.37
C LEU A 171 4.86 4.18 6.74
N PHE A 172 4.62 3.19 7.60
CA PHE A 172 4.16 3.37 8.97
C PHE A 172 5.12 2.74 9.97
N PHE A 173 5.32 3.43 11.13
CA PHE A 173 6.19 2.96 12.21
C PHE A 173 5.78 3.59 13.55
N ASP A 174 6.06 2.89 14.68
CA ASP A 174 5.58 3.25 16.01
C ASP A 174 6.37 4.36 16.69
N ASN A 175 7.68 4.49 16.37
CA ASN A 175 8.55 5.40 17.08
C ASN A 175 8.68 6.73 16.33
N GLU A 176 8.62 7.84 17.07
CA GLU A 176 8.87 9.16 16.49
C GLU A 176 10.25 9.23 15.84
N PRO A 177 10.34 9.62 14.56
CA PRO A 177 11.61 9.73 13.87
C PRO A 177 12.39 10.95 14.38
N THR A 178 13.72 10.83 14.36
CA THR A 178 14.60 11.95 14.74
C THR A 178 14.84 12.85 13.52
N ILE A 179 14.68 14.16 13.72
CA ILE A 179 15.07 15.20 12.77
C ILE A 179 16.43 15.77 13.24
N ASP A 180 17.40 15.84 12.35
CA ASP A 180 18.72 16.42 12.68
C ASP A 180 18.69 17.96 12.71
N ALA A 181 19.79 18.57 13.18
CA ALA A 181 19.90 20.03 13.31
C ALA A 181 19.83 20.78 11.96
N GLU A 182 20.07 20.11 10.88
CA GLU A 182 19.97 20.61 9.51
C GLU A 182 18.55 20.44 8.93
N GLY A 183 17.64 19.81 9.65
CA GLY A 183 16.24 19.60 9.26
C GLY A 183 16.00 18.36 8.40
N PHE A 184 16.92 17.40 8.42
CA PHE A 184 16.74 16.14 7.72
C PHE A 184 16.24 15.05 8.64
N MET A 185 15.29 14.27 8.13
CA MET A 185 14.77 13.05 8.76
C MET A 185 15.25 11.83 7.99
N ALA A 186 15.80 10.86 8.70
CA ALA A 186 16.12 9.55 8.14
C ALA A 186 14.92 8.60 8.25
N VAL A 187 14.67 7.83 7.19
CA VAL A 187 13.71 6.73 7.24
C VAL A 187 14.21 5.69 8.26
N PRO A 188 13.39 5.26 9.21
CA PRO A 188 13.81 4.25 10.19
C PRO A 188 14.36 2.99 9.54
N VAL A 189 15.55 2.56 9.98
CA VAL A 189 16.22 1.36 9.46
C VAL A 189 15.46 0.11 9.85
N GLY A 190 15.24 -0.79 8.90
CA GLY A 190 14.55 -2.05 9.15
C GLY A 190 13.90 -2.63 7.90
N THR A 191 13.07 -3.63 8.11
CA THR A 191 12.29 -4.28 7.05
C THR A 191 10.82 -3.90 7.21
N TYR A 192 10.26 -3.29 6.19
CA TYR A 192 8.85 -2.96 6.09
C TYR A 192 8.14 -4.00 5.22
N THR A 193 7.02 -4.50 5.69
CA THR A 193 6.22 -5.51 5.00
C THR A 193 4.91 -4.91 4.48
N PHE A 194 4.47 -5.40 3.33
CA PHE A 194 3.25 -4.92 2.70
C PHE A 194 2.01 -5.27 3.52
N ASP A 195 1.21 -4.25 3.83
CA ASP A 195 -0.08 -4.38 4.50
C ASP A 195 -1.22 -4.08 3.52
N GLY A 196 -1.75 -5.14 2.90
CA GLY A 196 -2.88 -5.04 1.98
C GLY A 196 -4.22 -4.70 2.63
N THR A 197 -4.26 -4.47 3.95
CA THR A 197 -5.47 -4.15 4.72
C THR A 197 -5.49 -2.73 5.25
N ASP A 198 -4.39 -1.98 5.07
CA ASP A 198 -4.18 -0.63 5.61
C ASP A 198 -4.48 -0.57 7.13
N SER A 199 -3.93 -1.53 7.88
CA SER A 199 -3.99 -1.53 9.35
C SER A 199 -3.03 -0.52 9.98
N TYR A 200 -2.10 0.01 9.17
CA TYR A 200 -1.10 1.03 9.54
C TYR A 200 -0.21 0.59 10.72
N GLY A 201 0.14 -0.69 10.75
CA GLY A 201 0.96 -1.29 11.81
C GLY A 201 2.43 -0.84 11.75
N ASP A 202 3.19 -1.16 12.81
CA ASP A 202 4.63 -0.89 12.86
C ASP A 202 5.38 -1.59 11.71
N MET A 203 6.31 -0.86 11.09
CA MET A 203 7.15 -1.33 9.98
C MET A 203 6.34 -1.92 8.82
N THR A 204 5.28 -1.21 8.40
CA THR A 204 4.43 -1.62 7.27
C THR A 204 4.47 -0.66 6.11
N ILE A 205 4.13 -1.19 4.92
CA ILE A 205 3.86 -0.44 3.69
C ILE A 205 2.37 -0.46 3.47
N GLY A 206 1.68 0.67 3.56
CA GLY A 206 0.25 0.80 3.31
C GLY A 206 -0.11 0.60 1.84
N TYR A 207 -1.25 -0.03 1.57
CA TYR A 207 -1.72 -0.34 0.22
C TYR A 207 -2.21 0.89 -0.54
N ALA A 208 -3.06 1.72 0.10
CA ALA A 208 -3.86 2.74 -0.61
C ALA A 208 -3.03 3.81 -1.33
N TYR A 209 -1.86 4.17 -0.78
CA TYR A 209 -1.01 5.24 -1.31
C TYR A 209 0.36 4.74 -1.79
N SER A 210 0.53 3.41 -1.92
CA SER A 210 1.74 2.79 -2.45
C SER A 210 1.50 2.27 -3.86
N SER A 211 2.28 2.76 -4.83
CA SER A 211 2.07 2.41 -6.24
C SER A 211 3.34 2.57 -7.08
N TYR A 212 3.33 1.89 -8.20
CA TYR A 212 4.27 2.08 -9.30
C TYR A 212 3.61 2.91 -10.39
N PHE A 213 4.31 3.89 -10.94
CA PHE A 213 3.83 4.60 -12.12
C PHE A 213 4.96 5.08 -13.03
N VAL A 214 4.64 5.21 -14.30
CA VAL A 214 5.51 5.77 -15.34
C VAL A 214 4.85 6.99 -15.93
N VAL A 215 5.59 8.08 -16.00
CA VAL A 215 5.12 9.35 -16.56
C VAL A 215 5.41 9.36 -18.07
N ASN A 216 4.48 9.83 -18.87
CA ASN A 216 4.68 9.96 -20.31
C ASN A 216 5.73 11.03 -20.67
N SER A 217 6.15 11.04 -21.92
CA SER A 217 7.26 11.88 -22.41
C SER A 217 7.05 13.38 -22.35
N ASP A 218 5.84 13.87 -22.07
CA ASP A 218 5.48 15.29 -21.93
C ASP A 218 4.95 15.68 -20.55
N ALA A 219 4.99 14.75 -19.59
CA ALA A 219 4.52 14.89 -18.21
C ALA A 219 3.02 15.30 -18.09
N THR A 220 2.18 14.90 -19.04
CA THR A 220 0.75 15.23 -19.05
C THR A 220 -0.14 14.10 -18.54
N ALA A 221 0.39 12.86 -18.50
CA ALA A 221 -0.34 11.66 -18.09
C ALA A 221 0.60 10.56 -17.61
N TYR A 222 0.05 9.52 -16.99
CA TYR A 222 0.77 8.28 -16.70
C TYR A 222 0.62 7.31 -17.88
N GLU A 223 1.74 6.72 -18.34
CA GLU A 223 1.74 5.61 -19.29
C GLU A 223 1.39 4.29 -18.60
N ALA A 224 1.80 4.13 -17.33
CA ALA A 224 1.44 3.02 -16.48
C ALA A 224 1.20 3.53 -15.06
N GLN A 225 0.22 2.94 -14.37
CA GLN A 225 -0.01 3.15 -12.94
C GLN A 225 -0.63 1.88 -12.38
N GLU A 226 0.06 1.25 -11.44
CA GLU A 226 -0.35 -0.03 -10.84
C GLU A 226 -0.07 -0.03 -9.33
N TYR A 227 -0.94 -0.69 -8.58
CA TYR A 227 -0.73 -0.97 -7.16
C TYR A 227 0.13 -2.22 -6.99
N TYR A 228 0.80 -2.34 -5.84
CA TYR A 228 1.57 -3.53 -5.52
C TYR A 228 0.64 -4.68 -5.14
N GLU A 229 0.91 -5.87 -5.67
CA GLU A 229 0.26 -7.12 -5.27
C GLU A 229 0.88 -7.65 -3.96
N SER A 230 2.17 -7.44 -3.82
CA SER A 230 2.96 -7.66 -2.60
C SER A 230 4.22 -6.81 -2.65
N ALA A 231 4.80 -6.49 -1.48
CA ALA A 231 6.01 -5.69 -1.40
C ALA A 231 6.79 -5.97 -0.12
N GLU A 232 8.10 -5.76 -0.19
CA GLU A 232 9.02 -5.74 0.93
C GLU A 232 10.06 -4.65 0.69
N LEU A 233 10.27 -3.80 1.69
CA LEU A 233 11.28 -2.74 1.69
C LEU A 233 12.29 -3.01 2.80
N VAL A 234 13.56 -3.00 2.47
CA VAL A 234 14.65 -3.03 3.44
C VAL A 234 15.40 -1.70 3.39
N VAL A 235 15.34 -0.97 4.49
CA VAL A 235 16.08 0.27 4.69
C VAL A 235 17.32 -0.02 5.53
N THR A 236 18.46 0.43 5.07
CA THR A 236 19.75 0.37 5.77
C THR A 236 20.35 1.76 5.92
N GLU A 237 21.42 1.92 6.67
CA GLU A 237 22.14 3.20 6.80
C GLU A 237 22.67 3.75 5.46
N ASN A 238 22.87 2.86 4.46
CA ASN A 238 23.56 3.23 3.21
C ASN A 238 22.69 3.01 1.95
N GLY A 239 21.46 2.64 2.09
CA GLY A 239 20.60 2.42 0.93
C GLY A 239 19.29 1.71 1.20
N ILE A 240 18.55 1.54 0.13
CA ILE A 240 17.24 0.88 0.10
C ILE A 240 17.29 -0.28 -0.89
N THR A 241 16.68 -1.40 -0.49
CA THR A 241 16.30 -2.48 -1.40
C THR A 241 14.80 -2.67 -1.29
N PHE A 242 14.12 -2.57 -2.41
CA PHE A 242 12.67 -2.75 -2.48
C PHE A 242 12.32 -3.81 -3.50
N THR A 243 11.53 -4.79 -3.12
CA THR A 243 11.00 -5.84 -4.00
C THR A 243 9.49 -5.78 -3.99
N ALA A 244 8.87 -5.75 -5.16
CA ALA A 244 7.41 -5.74 -5.30
C ALA A 244 6.95 -6.58 -6.49
N TYR A 245 5.71 -7.07 -6.43
CA TYR A 245 4.99 -7.61 -7.58
C TYR A 245 4.02 -6.56 -8.11
N VAL A 246 4.14 -6.27 -9.40
CA VAL A 246 3.35 -5.28 -10.16
C VAL A 246 2.82 -5.95 -11.40
N ALA A 247 1.50 -6.14 -11.51
CA ALA A 247 0.86 -6.84 -12.64
C ALA A 247 1.51 -8.19 -12.98
N GLY A 248 1.86 -8.99 -11.96
CA GLY A 248 2.49 -10.30 -12.09
C GLY A 248 3.98 -10.27 -12.45
N VAL A 249 4.62 -9.09 -12.50
CA VAL A 249 6.05 -8.90 -12.76
C VAL A 249 6.75 -8.55 -11.46
N ARG A 250 7.88 -9.21 -11.19
CA ARG A 250 8.72 -8.89 -10.04
C ARG A 250 9.60 -7.68 -10.34
N HIS A 251 9.51 -6.64 -9.52
CA HIS A 251 10.35 -5.47 -9.57
C HIS A 251 11.36 -5.52 -8.41
N ASN A 252 12.65 -5.45 -8.74
CA ASN A 252 13.74 -5.27 -7.78
C ASN A 252 14.25 -3.85 -7.93
N VAL A 253 14.05 -3.03 -6.91
CA VAL A 253 14.43 -1.63 -6.89
C VAL A 253 15.56 -1.43 -5.88
N THR A 254 16.59 -0.70 -6.23
CA THR A 254 17.68 -0.34 -5.34
C THR A 254 17.90 1.17 -5.36
N TYR A 255 18.26 1.71 -4.21
CA TYR A 255 18.77 3.07 -4.07
C TYR A 255 20.05 3.03 -3.24
N ASN A 256 21.12 3.61 -3.78
CA ASN A 256 22.44 3.64 -3.16
C ASN A 256 22.71 5.05 -2.59
N GLY A 257 22.30 5.25 -1.34
CA GLY A 257 22.45 6.53 -0.63
C GLY A 257 21.77 6.51 0.72
N GLU A 258 22.01 7.52 1.55
CA GLU A 258 21.28 7.68 2.80
C GLU A 258 19.80 7.93 2.51
N ALA A 259 18.91 7.14 3.11
CA ALA A 259 17.47 7.31 3.00
C ALA A 259 17.00 8.43 3.94
N LYS A 260 17.33 9.67 3.60
CA LYS A 260 16.93 10.86 4.36
C LYS A 260 16.44 11.97 3.44
N PHE A 261 15.53 12.77 3.94
CA PHE A 261 14.93 13.89 3.20
C PHE A 261 14.71 15.08 4.14
N PHE A 262 14.63 16.27 3.55
CA PHE A 262 14.44 17.50 4.29
C PHE A 262 12.98 17.67 4.70
N VAL A 263 12.73 17.86 5.99
CA VAL A 263 11.40 18.11 6.58
C VAL A 263 11.27 19.51 7.18
N GLY A 264 12.37 20.24 7.26
CA GLY A 264 12.46 21.54 7.88
C GLY A 264 13.26 21.49 9.19
N VAL A 265 13.95 22.55 9.47
CA VAL A 265 14.64 22.71 10.77
C VAL A 265 13.57 22.78 11.86
N PRO A 266 13.65 21.95 12.90
CA PRO A 266 12.69 22.02 14.00
C PRO A 266 12.66 23.44 14.57
N TYR A 267 11.44 23.98 14.70
CA TYR A 267 11.28 25.30 15.33
C TYR A 267 11.44 25.12 16.85
N GLU A 268 12.37 25.88 17.45
CA GLU A 268 12.49 25.92 18.90
C GLU A 268 11.39 26.84 19.47
N PHE A 269 10.40 26.24 20.11
CA PHE A 269 9.32 26.98 20.75
C PHE A 269 9.82 27.57 22.06
N GLU A 270 9.46 28.85 22.31
CA GLU A 270 9.66 29.55 23.54
C GLU A 270 8.31 30.05 24.05
N ASP A 271 8.22 30.40 25.34
CA ASP A 271 7.03 31.03 25.89
C ASP A 271 6.82 32.41 25.21
N VAL A 272 5.63 32.63 24.69
CA VAL A 272 5.27 33.82 23.92
C VAL A 272 4.03 34.50 24.49
N ASP A 273 4.11 35.81 24.65
CA ASP A 273 2.98 36.68 25.00
C ASP A 273 2.71 37.66 23.86
N VAL A 274 1.52 37.51 23.22
CA VAL A 274 1.19 38.27 22.01
C VAL A 274 -0.02 39.17 22.24
N VAL A 275 0.11 40.43 21.97
CA VAL A 275 -1.02 41.35 21.81
C VAL A 275 -1.59 41.15 20.40
N THR A 276 -2.83 40.75 20.32
CA THR A 276 -3.55 40.47 19.07
C THR A 276 -4.65 41.51 18.83
N PRO A 277 -4.31 42.70 18.28
CA PRO A 277 -5.30 43.78 18.11
C PRO A 277 -6.38 43.50 17.06
N ILE A 278 -6.26 42.39 16.34
CA ILE A 278 -7.13 42.05 15.23
C ILE A 278 -7.84 40.75 15.55
N MET A 279 -9.17 40.77 15.44
CA MET A 279 -10.04 39.60 15.52
C MET A 279 -10.83 39.47 14.23
N ALA A 280 -10.83 38.27 13.64
CA ALA A 280 -11.75 37.89 12.59
C ALA A 280 -12.59 36.69 13.07
N VAL A 281 -13.78 36.50 12.52
CA VAL A 281 -14.69 35.43 12.93
C VAL A 281 -15.37 34.81 11.74
N ASP A 282 -15.31 33.49 11.65
CA ASP A 282 -16.20 32.68 10.82
C ASP A 282 -17.33 32.14 11.72
N TYR A 283 -18.54 32.53 11.42
CA TYR A 283 -19.71 32.18 12.23
C TYR A 283 -20.55 31.11 11.53
N TYR A 284 -20.67 29.94 12.14
CA TYR A 284 -21.41 28.81 11.59
C TYR A 284 -22.76 28.56 12.29
N ALA A 285 -23.13 29.39 13.28
CA ALA A 285 -24.31 29.18 14.11
C ALA A 285 -24.35 27.75 14.69
N ASN A 286 -25.50 27.11 14.69
CA ASN A 286 -25.67 25.73 15.15
C ASN A 286 -25.74 24.74 13.96
N MET A 287 -24.93 24.96 12.93
CA MET A 287 -24.97 24.15 11.68
C MET A 287 -24.46 22.73 11.91
N TYR A 288 -23.52 22.55 12.80
CA TYR A 288 -22.81 21.29 13.00
C TYR A 288 -23.18 20.57 14.30
N THR A 289 -23.51 21.32 15.37
CA THR A 289 -23.86 20.80 16.69
C THR A 289 -25.05 21.57 17.27
N GLU A 290 -25.51 21.22 18.47
CA GLU A 290 -26.52 21.99 19.18
C GLU A 290 -25.95 23.32 19.72
N ALA A 291 -24.64 23.41 19.95
CA ALA A 291 -23.96 24.63 20.33
C ALA A 291 -23.71 25.53 19.12
N PHE A 292 -23.63 26.84 19.37
CA PHE A 292 -23.33 27.82 18.32
C PHE A 292 -21.84 27.97 18.18
N ASN A 293 -21.37 27.82 16.94
CA ASN A 293 -19.96 27.80 16.61
C ASN A 293 -19.46 29.17 16.16
N TYR A 294 -18.41 29.65 16.82
CA TYR A 294 -17.72 30.91 16.60
C TYR A 294 -16.24 30.58 16.37
N ASN A 295 -15.82 30.35 15.13
CA ASN A 295 -14.41 30.16 14.85
C ASN A 295 -13.71 31.51 14.76
N ILE A 296 -12.92 31.87 15.79
CA ILE A 296 -12.26 33.16 15.91
C ILE A 296 -10.79 33.05 15.53
N TYR A 297 -10.28 34.10 14.91
CA TYR A 297 -8.86 34.25 14.57
C TYR A 297 -8.34 35.49 15.31
N LEU A 298 -7.42 35.27 16.25
CA LEU A 298 -6.69 36.35 16.92
C LEU A 298 -5.36 36.54 16.20
N MET A 299 -5.05 37.79 15.80
CA MET A 299 -3.89 38.09 14.97
C MET A 299 -3.18 39.36 15.48
N ASP A 300 -1.85 39.36 15.44
CA ASP A 300 -1.07 40.53 15.74
C ASP A 300 -0.81 41.46 14.52
N LYS A 301 -0.71 40.89 13.32
CA LYS A 301 -0.49 41.64 12.07
C LYS A 301 -1.70 41.70 11.15
N GLY A 302 -2.60 40.71 11.22
CA GLY A 302 -3.80 40.63 10.40
C GLY A 302 -3.53 40.22 8.96
N SER A 303 -4.38 40.73 8.04
CA SER A 303 -4.34 40.41 6.61
C SER A 303 -4.35 41.67 5.74
N ASP A 304 -3.94 41.52 4.48
CA ASP A 304 -4.05 42.58 3.47
C ASP A 304 -5.50 42.75 2.97
N ALA A 305 -5.72 43.67 2.05
CA ALA A 305 -7.05 43.97 1.48
C ALA A 305 -7.66 42.80 0.68
N ASP A 306 -6.83 41.87 0.23
CA ASP A 306 -7.24 40.66 -0.49
C ASP A 306 -7.43 39.46 0.46
N GLY A 307 -7.22 39.66 1.78
CA GLY A 307 -7.39 38.64 2.83
C GLY A 307 -6.18 37.74 3.05
N TYR A 308 -5.00 38.08 2.53
CA TYR A 308 -3.78 37.31 2.77
C TYR A 308 -3.09 37.75 4.06
N LEU A 309 -2.62 36.78 4.85
CA LEU A 309 -1.91 37.04 6.09
C LEU A 309 -0.67 37.89 5.83
N LEU A 310 -0.43 38.84 6.73
CA LEU A 310 0.78 39.65 6.69
C LEU A 310 1.96 38.90 7.34
N GLY A 311 3.16 39.13 6.80
CA GLY A 311 4.39 38.46 7.25
C GLY A 311 4.79 38.78 8.67
N ASP A 312 5.57 37.87 9.28
CA ASP A 312 6.10 37.94 10.64
C ASP A 312 4.99 38.06 11.71
N GLY A 313 3.83 37.46 11.46
CA GLY A 313 2.66 37.54 12.33
C GLY A 313 2.28 36.20 12.96
N TYR A 314 1.69 36.27 14.14
CA TYR A 314 1.03 35.16 14.79
C TYR A 314 -0.45 35.13 14.45
N VAL A 315 -0.98 33.92 14.27
CA VAL A 315 -2.40 33.64 14.10
C VAL A 315 -2.81 32.54 15.05
N PHE A 316 -3.83 32.78 15.87
CA PHE A 316 -4.45 31.80 16.75
C PHE A 316 -5.89 31.58 16.27
N SER A 317 -6.16 30.43 15.68
CA SER A 317 -7.50 29.98 15.30
C SER A 317 -8.11 29.19 16.46
N LEU A 318 -9.31 29.57 16.90
CA LEU A 318 -9.98 29.02 18.07
C LEU A 318 -11.45 28.76 17.73
N ASP A 319 -11.83 27.51 17.67
CA ASP A 319 -13.16 27.05 17.29
C ASP A 319 -14.05 26.95 18.52
N LEU A 320 -14.69 28.07 18.91
CA LEU A 320 -15.46 28.19 20.14
C LEU A 320 -16.90 27.72 19.98
N TYR A 321 -17.37 26.94 20.92
CA TYR A 321 -18.75 26.48 20.99
C TYR A 321 -19.49 27.13 22.17
N GLY A 322 -20.41 28.03 21.87
CA GLY A 322 -21.11 28.86 22.85
C GLY A 322 -22.63 28.78 22.74
N VAL A 323 -23.29 29.58 23.57
CA VAL A 323 -24.73 29.78 23.47
C VAL A 323 -25.05 30.69 22.30
N GLU A 324 -26.32 30.68 21.84
CA GLU A 324 -26.80 31.62 20.85
C GLU A 324 -26.64 33.07 21.31
N SER A 325 -26.09 33.90 20.45
CA SER A 325 -26.02 35.33 20.65
C SER A 325 -26.85 36.04 19.60
N PRO A 326 -27.81 36.88 19.96
CA PRO A 326 -28.68 37.56 19.02
C PRO A 326 -27.90 38.61 18.21
N VAL A 327 -28.35 38.84 17.00
CA VAL A 327 -27.88 39.97 16.16
C VAL A 327 -28.47 41.27 16.76
N ASP A 328 -27.62 42.24 17.06
CA ASP A 328 -28.05 43.56 17.52
C ASP A 328 -28.67 44.43 16.42
N ALA A 329 -29.14 45.62 16.78
CA ALA A 329 -29.80 46.54 15.84
C ALA A 329 -28.87 47.09 14.75
N GLU A 330 -27.58 47.07 15.00
CA GLU A 330 -26.52 47.51 14.11
C GLU A 330 -25.98 46.36 13.23
N GLY A 331 -26.46 45.15 13.42
CA GLY A 331 -26.07 43.94 12.61
C GLY A 331 -24.87 43.22 13.13
N TYR A 332 -24.51 43.35 14.41
CA TYR A 332 -23.40 42.66 15.05
C TYR A 332 -23.88 41.49 15.94
N ILE A 333 -23.07 40.47 16.00
CA ILE A 333 -23.12 39.38 16.98
C ILE A 333 -21.97 39.58 17.96
N THR A 334 -22.28 39.47 19.29
CA THR A 334 -21.25 39.43 20.30
C THR A 334 -20.92 38.00 20.66
N ILE A 335 -19.66 37.64 20.72
CA ILE A 335 -19.21 36.32 21.17
C ILE A 335 -19.58 36.19 22.64
N PRO A 336 -20.29 35.12 23.06
CA PRO A 336 -20.77 34.98 24.44
C PRO A 336 -19.60 35.04 25.43
N ALA A 337 -19.75 35.86 26.45
CA ALA A 337 -18.79 35.93 27.55
C ALA A 337 -18.77 34.61 28.32
N GLY A 338 -17.59 34.11 28.65
CA GLY A 338 -17.39 32.85 29.33
C GLY A 338 -15.99 32.34 29.27
N THR A 339 -15.77 31.19 29.85
CA THR A 339 -14.53 30.43 29.70
C THR A 339 -14.80 29.24 28.80
N TYR A 340 -13.95 29.09 27.80
CA TYR A 340 -13.95 27.97 26.84
C TYR A 340 -12.69 27.16 27.08
N THR A 341 -12.81 25.85 27.12
CA THR A 341 -11.70 24.94 27.44
C THR A 341 -11.51 23.91 26.36
N TRP A 342 -10.28 23.42 26.23
CA TRP A 342 -9.89 22.44 25.22
C TRP A 342 -10.73 21.17 25.29
N ASP A 343 -11.37 20.83 24.18
CA ASP A 343 -12.16 19.61 24.04
C ASP A 343 -11.31 18.50 23.40
N VAL A 344 -10.70 17.68 24.22
CA VAL A 344 -9.86 16.56 23.76
C VAL A 344 -10.62 15.48 22.99
N ASN A 345 -11.95 15.41 23.17
CA ASN A 345 -12.80 14.41 22.50
C ASN A 345 -13.50 14.96 21.26
N ASP A 346 -13.41 16.28 21.04
CA ASP A 346 -14.09 17.00 19.96
C ASP A 346 -15.63 16.81 19.98
N ASP A 347 -16.20 16.79 21.20
CA ASP A 347 -17.65 16.67 21.41
C ASP A 347 -18.40 17.97 21.04
N CYS A 348 -17.68 19.08 20.96
CA CYS A 348 -18.14 20.39 20.49
C CYS A 348 -19.39 20.89 21.20
N THR A 349 -19.39 20.87 22.56
CA THR A 349 -20.47 21.30 23.39
C THR A 349 -20.27 22.73 23.93
N TYR A 350 -21.24 23.23 24.73
CA TYR A 350 -21.16 24.61 25.28
C TYR A 350 -19.97 24.81 26.21
N GLY A 351 -19.11 25.76 25.89
CA GLY A 351 -17.90 26.09 26.64
C GLY A 351 -16.64 25.36 26.14
N ASP A 352 -16.71 24.72 24.99
CA ASP A 352 -15.62 24.00 24.41
C ASP A 352 -14.84 24.86 23.39
N VAL A 353 -13.55 24.54 23.25
CA VAL A 353 -12.71 24.88 22.11
C VAL A 353 -12.54 23.58 21.31
N GLY A 354 -13.16 23.49 20.13
CA GLY A 354 -13.11 22.31 19.26
C GLY A 354 -11.74 22.08 18.69
N ARG A 355 -11.35 20.83 18.60
CA ARG A 355 -9.99 20.42 18.23
C ARG A 355 -9.72 20.54 16.73
N GLU A 356 -10.65 20.11 15.88
CA GLU A 356 -10.43 19.90 14.44
C GLU A 356 -10.04 21.18 13.71
N TYR A 357 -10.61 22.35 14.13
CA TYR A 357 -10.41 23.63 13.46
C TYR A 357 -9.60 24.66 14.28
N SER A 358 -9.05 24.22 15.43
CA SER A 358 -8.22 25.08 16.28
C SER A 358 -6.75 24.81 16.06
N PHE A 359 -6.00 25.87 15.71
CA PHE A 359 -4.57 25.80 15.44
C PHE A 359 -3.88 27.15 15.74
N ALA A 360 -2.58 27.13 15.84
CA ALA A 360 -1.76 28.34 15.83
C ALA A 360 -0.71 28.25 14.74
N CYS A 361 -0.31 29.41 14.23
CA CYS A 361 0.80 29.45 13.28
C CYS A 361 1.55 30.78 13.39
N LYS A 362 2.81 30.76 12.94
CA LYS A 362 3.61 31.95 12.68
C LYS A 362 3.89 32.07 11.20
N VAL A 363 3.57 33.23 10.64
CA VAL A 363 3.78 33.53 9.22
C VAL A 363 5.22 33.99 9.01
N SER A 364 5.90 33.47 7.98
CA SER A 364 7.25 33.92 7.61
C SER A 364 7.31 35.43 7.32
N PRO A 365 8.47 36.09 7.48
CA PRO A 365 8.59 37.53 7.26
C PRO A 365 8.16 38.01 5.86
N ASP A 366 8.33 37.19 4.85
CA ASP A 366 7.90 37.48 3.45
C ASP A 366 6.48 37.04 3.13
N ALA A 367 5.76 36.52 4.12
CA ALA A 367 4.40 35.99 3.99
C ALA A 367 4.28 34.86 2.93
N THR A 368 5.31 34.07 2.72
CA THR A 368 5.33 33.05 1.68
C THR A 368 5.10 31.65 2.18
N TYR A 369 5.32 31.37 3.47
CA TYR A 369 5.11 30.09 4.16
C TYR A 369 4.82 30.34 5.65
N TYR A 370 4.47 29.28 6.40
CA TYR A 370 4.43 29.31 7.85
C TYR A 370 5.78 28.85 8.39
N GLU A 371 6.39 29.65 9.31
CA GLU A 371 7.58 29.20 10.04
C GLU A 371 7.25 27.97 10.88
N TRP A 372 6.03 27.92 11.40
CA TRP A 372 5.42 26.75 12.03
C TRP A 372 3.90 26.85 11.96
N TYR A 373 3.24 25.69 12.03
CA TYR A 373 1.78 25.52 12.08
C TYR A 373 1.50 24.31 12.98
N GLU A 374 0.87 24.55 14.14
CA GLU A 374 0.67 23.54 15.16
C GLU A 374 -0.74 23.55 15.72
N THR A 375 -1.19 22.38 16.19
CA THR A 375 -2.40 22.27 16.99
C THR A 375 -2.09 22.51 18.47
N TYR A 376 -3.10 22.84 19.25
CA TYR A 376 -2.93 23.00 20.67
C TYR A 376 -2.82 21.64 21.38
N GLU A 377 -1.93 21.56 22.38
CA GLU A 377 -1.93 20.47 23.36
C GLU A 377 -2.99 20.71 24.42
N ASP A 378 -3.17 21.98 24.81
CA ASP A 378 -4.20 22.48 25.69
C ASP A 378 -4.46 23.97 25.38
N VAL A 379 -5.70 24.42 25.54
CA VAL A 379 -6.04 25.84 25.41
C VAL A 379 -7.22 26.23 26.28
N THR A 380 -7.11 27.39 26.91
CA THR A 380 -8.20 28.03 27.62
C THR A 380 -8.41 29.42 27.04
N VAL A 381 -9.67 29.75 26.72
CA VAL A 381 -10.06 31.05 26.19
C VAL A 381 -11.06 31.70 27.14
N VAL A 382 -10.78 32.91 27.59
CA VAL A 382 -11.68 33.72 28.45
C VAL A 382 -12.17 34.89 27.61
N VAL A 383 -13.47 34.89 27.36
CA VAL A 383 -14.18 35.99 26.68
C VAL A 383 -14.89 36.84 27.74
N THR A 384 -14.64 38.16 27.70
CA THR A 384 -15.32 39.17 28.52
C THR A 384 -16.10 40.14 27.63
N GLU A 385 -16.71 41.15 28.22
CA GLU A 385 -17.41 42.23 27.48
C GLU A 385 -16.44 43.05 26.61
N ASN A 386 -15.13 43.11 26.96
CA ASN A 386 -14.17 44.03 26.37
C ASN A 386 -12.83 43.38 26.02
N SER A 387 -12.72 42.07 26.11
CA SER A 387 -11.46 41.37 25.75
C SER A 387 -11.68 39.89 25.46
N ILE A 388 -10.72 39.30 24.78
CA ILE A 388 -10.48 37.86 24.69
C ILE A 388 -9.07 37.62 25.17
N TYR A 389 -8.91 36.70 26.12
CA TYR A 389 -7.62 36.21 26.59
C TYR A 389 -7.51 34.71 26.26
N MET A 390 -6.45 34.32 25.68
CA MET A 390 -6.12 32.91 25.41
C MET A 390 -4.83 32.54 26.15
N GLU A 391 -4.82 31.37 26.74
CA GLU A 391 -3.62 30.71 27.26
C GLU A 391 -3.60 29.29 26.69
N ALA A 392 -2.48 28.91 26.06
CA ALA A 392 -2.36 27.64 25.35
C ALA A 392 -0.98 27.02 25.55
N THR A 393 -0.92 25.69 25.46
CA THR A 393 0.33 24.94 25.31
C THR A 393 0.48 24.49 23.85
N ILE A 394 1.61 24.84 23.26
CA ILE A 394 1.97 24.49 21.87
C ILE A 394 3.40 23.94 21.88
N SER A 395 3.58 22.69 21.50
CA SER A 395 4.90 22.02 21.49
C SER A 395 5.67 22.20 22.81
N GLY A 396 4.95 22.04 23.93
CA GLY A 396 5.50 22.14 25.29
C GLY A 396 5.76 23.55 25.80
N SER A 397 5.54 24.60 25.01
CA SER A 397 5.73 26.02 25.40
C SER A 397 4.40 26.73 25.65
N ASN A 398 4.41 27.75 26.52
CA ASN A 398 3.22 28.52 26.85
C ASN A 398 3.04 29.70 25.89
N PHE A 399 1.86 29.81 25.34
CA PHE A 399 1.44 30.93 24.49
C PHE A 399 0.28 31.66 25.14
N THR A 400 0.41 32.97 25.24
CA THR A 400 -0.74 33.83 25.60
C THR A 400 -1.04 34.79 24.46
N ALA A 401 -2.33 35.03 24.24
CA ALA A 401 -2.79 36.02 23.28
C ALA A 401 -3.91 36.86 23.89
N THR A 402 -3.81 38.18 23.72
CA THR A 402 -4.79 39.13 24.25
C THR A 402 -5.36 40.01 23.15
N PHE A 403 -6.67 39.96 22.97
CA PHE A 403 -7.44 40.93 22.18
C PHE A 403 -8.11 41.92 23.10
N GLU A 404 -7.83 43.20 22.94
CA GLU A 404 -8.44 44.30 23.67
C GLU A 404 -9.51 44.96 22.79
N GLY A 405 -10.78 44.79 23.12
CA GLY A 405 -11.91 45.33 22.38
C GLY A 405 -13.19 44.54 22.63
N GLU A 406 -14.32 45.10 22.22
CA GLU A 406 -15.58 44.36 22.26
C GLU A 406 -15.50 43.14 21.32
N PRO A 407 -15.72 41.89 21.83
CA PRO A 407 -15.63 40.70 21.00
C PRO A 407 -16.90 40.54 20.15
N LYS A 408 -17.08 41.39 19.17
CA LYS A 408 -18.20 41.40 18.25
C LYS A 408 -17.80 41.48 16.81
N PHE A 409 -18.62 40.92 15.94
CA PHE A 409 -18.38 40.89 14.49
C PHE A 409 -19.66 41.18 13.72
N TYR A 410 -19.53 41.73 12.52
CA TYR A 410 -20.63 42.16 11.68
C TYR A 410 -21.13 41.01 10.80
N VAL A 411 -22.44 40.72 10.85
CA VAL A 411 -23.09 39.70 10.01
C VAL A 411 -24.09 40.28 9.02
N GLY A 412 -24.43 41.59 9.13
CA GLY A 412 -25.43 42.27 8.32
C GLY A 412 -26.88 42.01 8.77
N ALA A 413 -27.74 42.96 8.49
CA ALA A 413 -29.17 42.87 8.89
C ALA A 413 -30.00 41.90 8.02
N GLU A 414 -29.48 41.37 6.93
CA GLU A 414 -30.25 40.60 5.92
C GLU A 414 -29.72 39.22 5.55
N THR A 415 -28.63 38.72 6.10
CA THR A 415 -28.11 37.42 5.69
C THR A 415 -27.59 36.57 6.84
N TYR A 416 -28.41 35.70 7.35
CA TYR A 416 -28.00 34.35 7.81
C TYR A 416 -27.65 33.53 6.55
N ALA A 417 -26.69 33.97 5.79
CA ALA A 417 -26.11 33.17 4.73
C ALA A 417 -24.66 32.93 5.13
N ALA A 418 -24.31 31.64 5.19
CA ALA A 418 -22.96 31.18 5.40
C ALA A 418 -21.93 32.15 4.85
N SER A 419 -21.13 32.76 5.72
CA SER A 419 -20.02 33.60 5.29
C SER A 419 -19.23 32.81 4.27
N LYS A 420 -18.84 33.45 3.19
CA LYS A 420 -17.92 32.82 2.21
C LYS A 420 -16.70 32.45 3.01
N SER A 421 -16.54 31.14 3.25
CA SER A 421 -15.47 30.60 4.07
C SER A 421 -14.15 31.29 3.78
N HIS A 422 -13.43 31.68 4.82
CA HIS A 422 -12.06 32.17 4.79
C HIS A 422 -11.03 31.15 4.24
N LYS A 423 -11.48 30.15 3.45
CA LYS A 423 -10.61 29.35 2.60
C LYS A 423 -9.66 30.20 1.76
N ALA A 424 -9.97 31.49 1.58
CA ALA A 424 -9.09 32.43 0.91
C ALA A 424 -7.88 32.87 1.76
N LEU A 425 -7.95 32.86 3.10
CA LEU A 425 -6.81 33.20 3.95
C LEU A 425 -5.68 32.16 3.89
N LEU A 426 -6.02 30.90 3.63
CA LEU A 426 -5.06 29.80 3.54
C LEU A 426 -4.65 29.45 2.10
N ALA A 427 -5.29 30.07 1.08
CA ALA A 427 -5.21 29.56 -0.30
C ALA A 427 -4.05 30.11 -1.14
N LYS A 428 -3.19 30.99 -0.65
CA LYS A 428 -2.14 31.55 -1.49
C LYS A 428 -0.85 30.75 -1.58
N LYS A 429 -0.66 29.76 -0.76
CA LYS A 429 0.34 28.71 -0.95
C LYS A 429 -0.08 27.47 -0.16
N SER A 430 -1.05 26.74 -0.66
CA SER A 430 -0.81 25.33 -0.57
C SER A 430 0.49 25.12 -1.35
N LEU A 431 1.62 24.96 -0.66
CA LEU A 431 2.54 23.95 -1.13
C LEU A 431 1.64 22.82 -1.59
N VAL A 432 1.70 22.49 -2.85
CA VAL A 432 1.08 21.26 -3.34
C VAL A 432 1.85 20.18 -2.61
N VAL A 433 1.40 19.86 -1.43
CA VAL A 433 1.74 18.62 -0.77
C VAL A 433 0.88 17.61 -1.50
N PHE A 434 1.56 16.75 -2.24
CA PHE A 434 1.02 15.63 -3.01
C PHE A 434 0.07 14.76 -2.20
#